data_d2c2a7f1f38426b98c966ff000d2f03d
#
_entry.id   d2c2a7f1f38426b98c966ff000d2f03d
#
_cell.length_a   1.000
_cell.length_b   1.000
_cell.length_c   1.000
_cell.angle_alpha   90.00
_cell.angle_beta   90.00
_cell.angle_gamma   90.00
#
_symmetry.space_group_name_H-M   'P 1'
#
loop_
_entity.id
_entity.type
_entity.pdbx_description
1 polymer ?
#
loop_
_entity_poly.entity_id
_entity_poly.type
_entity_poly.pdbx_seq_one_letter_code
_entity_poly.pdbx_strand_id
1 'polypeptide(L)'
;REQMRSFLASARRVSPKMKVLPWIGGLRVGYRRQRQGTVDLDDLGQRQRIVAECRGLMDEGFDGVHVNVEPVPDGDVEFLALLRALRTAVGNGILSVSATRPGPFGLPFAPNFLWSPGYYGRVAAEADQLVVMAYDTALPTPSLYRRYLAYAARSMTRHLERSGRARVLIGIPTYDGTGLMHRADVENPENALAGLVAGLRGVGGGGTFEGVALYAE
;
A
#
# COMPACT_ATOMS: atom_id res chain seq x y z
N ARG A 1 6.15 -8.39 -23.78
CA ARG A 1 5.07 -9.38 -23.59
C ARG A 1 5.63 -10.78 -23.39
N GLU A 2 6.52 -11.27 -24.25
CA GLU A 2 7.14 -12.59 -24.11
C GLU A 2 7.89 -12.76 -22.78
N GLN A 3 8.67 -11.78 -22.39
CA GLN A 3 9.35 -11.76 -21.09
C GLN A 3 8.38 -11.83 -19.89
N MET A 4 7.24 -11.12 -19.95
CA MET A 4 6.23 -11.18 -18.90
C MET A 4 5.60 -12.58 -18.78
N ARG A 5 5.27 -13.21 -19.90
CA ARG A 5 4.73 -14.58 -19.92
C ARG A 5 5.73 -15.60 -19.41
N SER A 6 7.00 -15.48 -19.80
CA SER A 6 8.10 -16.32 -19.31
C SER A 6 8.27 -16.16 -17.79
N PHE A 7 8.25 -14.93 -17.29
CA PHE A 7 8.31 -14.65 -15.86
C PHE A 7 7.14 -15.28 -15.11
N LEU A 8 5.89 -15.07 -15.58
CA LEU A 8 4.70 -15.66 -14.96
C LEU A 8 4.76 -17.20 -14.94
N ALA A 9 5.18 -17.81 -16.04
CA ALA A 9 5.34 -19.26 -16.11
C ALA A 9 6.38 -19.76 -15.09
N SER A 10 7.48 -19.02 -14.92
CA SER A 10 8.52 -19.34 -13.94
C SER A 10 8.04 -19.16 -12.50
N ALA A 11 7.37 -18.06 -12.19
CA ALA A 11 6.79 -17.80 -10.87
C ALA A 11 5.79 -18.90 -10.45
N ARG A 12 4.88 -19.28 -11.36
CA ARG A 12 3.88 -20.33 -11.11
C ARG A 12 4.49 -21.72 -10.98
N ARG A 13 5.61 -21.99 -11.64
CA ARG A 13 6.34 -23.25 -11.47
C ARG A 13 7.00 -23.35 -10.10
N VAL A 14 7.53 -22.23 -9.58
CA VAL A 14 8.16 -22.17 -8.25
C VAL A 14 7.10 -22.24 -7.16
N SER A 15 6.00 -21.51 -7.32
CA SER A 15 4.91 -21.49 -6.35
C SER A 15 3.55 -21.35 -7.07
N PRO A 16 2.81 -22.45 -7.26
CA PRO A 16 1.53 -22.42 -7.96
C PRO A 16 0.45 -21.56 -7.31
N LYS A 17 0.59 -21.28 -6.00
CA LYS A 17 -0.34 -20.43 -5.23
C LYS A 17 0.07 -18.95 -5.21
N MET A 18 1.26 -18.62 -5.70
CA MET A 18 1.75 -17.25 -5.74
C MET A 18 0.87 -16.40 -6.65
N LYS A 19 0.47 -15.25 -6.13
CA LYS A 19 -0.19 -14.20 -6.90
C LYS A 19 0.85 -13.19 -7.37
N VAL A 20 0.81 -12.85 -8.64
CA VAL A 20 1.76 -11.91 -9.25
C VAL A 20 0.99 -10.66 -9.65
N LEU A 21 1.31 -9.56 -8.99
CA LEU A 21 0.71 -8.25 -9.21
C LEU A 21 1.80 -7.28 -9.66
N PRO A 22 1.80 -6.84 -10.93
CA PRO A 22 2.69 -5.77 -11.36
C PRO A 22 2.50 -4.51 -10.52
N TRP A 23 3.61 -3.88 -10.16
CA TRP A 23 3.61 -2.58 -9.52
C TRP A 23 3.41 -1.50 -10.59
N ILE A 24 2.40 -0.66 -10.39
CA ILE A 24 2.08 0.46 -11.26
C ILE A 24 1.98 1.74 -10.43
N GLY A 25 2.57 2.80 -10.90
CA GLY A 25 2.53 4.08 -10.21
C GLY A 25 3.77 4.93 -10.43
N GLY A 26 4.05 5.79 -9.48
CA GLY A 26 5.18 6.70 -9.50
C GLY A 26 4.92 7.95 -8.68
N LEU A 27 5.83 8.91 -8.79
CA LEU A 27 5.69 10.20 -8.11
C LEU A 27 4.58 11.03 -8.76
N ARG A 28 3.65 11.52 -7.93
CA ARG A 28 2.57 12.39 -8.38
C ARG A 28 3.08 13.77 -8.76
N VAL A 29 2.64 14.26 -9.93
CA VAL A 29 2.86 15.64 -10.37
C VAL A 29 1.97 16.61 -9.59
N GLY A 30 2.45 17.83 -9.37
CA GLY A 30 1.63 18.94 -8.86
C GLY A 30 1.48 19.01 -7.34
N TYR A 31 1.88 17.99 -6.60
CA TYR A 31 1.81 18.02 -5.15
C TYR A 31 2.89 18.94 -4.56
N ARG A 32 2.49 19.95 -3.76
CA ARG A 32 3.38 20.93 -3.12
C ARG A 32 4.37 21.62 -4.06
N ARG A 33 3.93 22.03 -5.25
CA ARG A 33 4.78 22.67 -6.29
C ARG A 33 5.86 21.73 -6.88
N GLN A 34 5.77 20.44 -6.65
CA GLN A 34 6.64 19.47 -7.27
C GLN A 34 6.26 19.33 -8.74
N ARG A 35 7.05 19.98 -9.61
CA ARG A 35 6.85 19.91 -11.07
C ARG A 35 7.39 18.60 -11.67
N GLN A 36 8.19 17.86 -10.89
CA GLN A 36 8.78 16.60 -11.32
C GLN A 36 7.95 15.45 -10.77
N GLY A 37 7.49 14.61 -11.64
CA GLY A 37 6.71 13.42 -11.33
C GLY A 37 6.35 12.69 -12.60
N THR A 38 5.89 11.47 -12.48
CA THR A 38 5.53 10.59 -13.60
C THR A 38 4.04 10.37 -13.72
N VAL A 39 3.27 10.66 -12.65
CA VAL A 39 1.83 10.43 -12.59
C VAL A 39 1.08 11.73 -12.32
N ASP A 40 0.39 12.23 -13.34
CA ASP A 40 -0.53 13.36 -13.25
C ASP A 40 -1.97 12.82 -13.13
N LEU A 41 -2.50 12.84 -11.90
CA LEU A 41 -3.87 12.37 -11.65
C LEU A 41 -4.93 13.37 -12.11
N ASP A 42 -4.57 14.63 -12.34
CA ASP A 42 -5.49 15.65 -12.83
C ASP A 42 -5.67 15.53 -14.36
N ASP A 43 -4.72 14.90 -15.06
CA ASP A 43 -4.84 14.55 -16.48
C ASP A 43 -5.70 13.30 -16.69
N LEU A 44 -6.92 13.49 -17.17
CA LEU A 44 -7.84 12.40 -17.51
C LEU A 44 -7.25 11.44 -18.56
N GLY A 45 -6.53 11.95 -19.54
CA GLY A 45 -5.89 11.14 -20.58
C GLY A 45 -4.84 10.22 -19.99
N GLN A 46 -4.06 10.70 -19.01
CA GLN A 46 -3.07 9.87 -18.34
C GLN A 46 -3.76 8.78 -17.49
N ARG A 47 -4.81 9.12 -16.73
CA ARG A 47 -5.58 8.10 -16.00
C ARG A 47 -6.14 7.02 -16.94
N GLN A 48 -6.67 7.42 -18.11
CA GLN A 48 -7.18 6.47 -19.10
C GLN A 48 -6.08 5.56 -19.67
N ARG A 49 -4.87 6.09 -19.91
CA ARG A 49 -3.72 5.28 -20.33
C ARG A 49 -3.33 4.25 -19.27
N ILE A 50 -3.24 4.66 -18.00
CA ILE A 50 -2.95 3.75 -16.87
C ILE A 50 -3.98 2.61 -16.81
N VAL A 51 -5.27 2.93 -16.96
CA VAL A 51 -6.35 1.93 -16.96
C VAL A 51 -6.23 0.98 -18.16
N ALA A 52 -5.89 1.49 -19.35
CA ALA A 52 -5.70 0.67 -20.55
C ALA A 52 -4.51 -0.28 -20.41
N GLU A 53 -3.40 0.22 -19.87
CA GLU A 53 -2.21 -0.61 -19.57
C GLU A 53 -2.52 -1.72 -18.55
N CYS A 54 -3.30 -1.40 -17.51
CA CYS A 54 -3.74 -2.43 -16.55
C CYS A 54 -4.58 -3.52 -17.19
N ARG A 55 -5.50 -3.18 -18.12
CA ARG A 55 -6.22 -4.20 -18.88
C ARG A 55 -5.28 -5.11 -19.66
N GLY A 56 -4.28 -4.51 -20.33
CA GLY A 56 -3.26 -5.28 -21.05
C GLY A 56 -2.48 -6.24 -20.15
N LEU A 57 -2.17 -5.83 -18.90
CA LEU A 57 -1.54 -6.71 -17.92
C LEU A 57 -2.45 -7.86 -17.51
N MET A 58 -3.74 -7.61 -17.31
CA MET A 58 -4.71 -8.66 -17.00
C MET A 58 -4.85 -9.66 -18.17
N ASP A 59 -4.85 -9.17 -19.41
CA ASP A 59 -4.88 -10.02 -20.63
C ASP A 59 -3.61 -10.88 -20.78
N GLU A 60 -2.45 -10.43 -20.26
CA GLU A 60 -1.22 -11.23 -20.21
C GLU A 60 -1.24 -12.29 -19.09
N GLY A 61 -2.26 -12.29 -18.23
CA GLY A 61 -2.51 -13.32 -17.23
C GLY A 61 -1.94 -13.03 -15.85
N PHE A 62 -1.67 -11.77 -15.52
CA PHE A 62 -1.38 -11.37 -14.13
C PHE A 62 -2.61 -11.55 -13.23
N ASP A 63 -2.38 -11.75 -11.93
CA ASP A 63 -3.46 -12.02 -10.96
C ASP A 63 -4.13 -10.74 -10.46
N GLY A 64 -3.62 -9.58 -10.81
CA GLY A 64 -4.08 -8.26 -10.41
C GLY A 64 -3.01 -7.21 -10.64
N VAL A 65 -3.15 -6.06 -9.99
CA VAL A 65 -2.17 -4.96 -10.02
C VAL A 65 -1.96 -4.39 -8.61
N HIS A 66 -0.76 -3.89 -8.35
CA HIS A 66 -0.44 -3.11 -7.15
C HIS A 66 -0.21 -1.65 -7.51
N VAL A 67 -1.06 -0.76 -6.97
CA VAL A 67 -1.02 0.69 -7.24
C VAL A 67 -0.21 1.39 -6.18
N ASN A 68 0.86 2.08 -6.59
CA ASN A 68 1.66 2.91 -5.71
C ASN A 68 1.90 4.29 -6.33
N VAL A 69 1.02 5.24 -6.06
CA VAL A 69 1.16 6.65 -6.43
C VAL A 69 1.46 7.44 -5.17
N GLU A 70 2.54 8.20 -5.19
CA GLU A 70 2.99 8.96 -4.03
C GLU A 70 3.41 10.39 -4.36
N PRO A 71 3.10 11.36 -3.49
CA PRO A 71 2.14 11.26 -2.38
C PRO A 71 0.70 11.43 -2.87
N VAL A 72 -0.24 10.77 -2.19
CA VAL A 72 -1.68 11.01 -2.36
C VAL A 72 -2.20 11.76 -1.13
N PRO A 73 -2.72 12.98 -1.28
CA PRO A 73 -3.29 13.74 -0.17
C PRO A 73 -4.55 13.10 0.41
N ASP A 74 -4.86 13.42 1.66
CA ASP A 74 -6.14 13.07 2.23
C ASP A 74 -7.30 13.67 1.42
N GLY A 75 -8.30 12.88 1.13
CA GLY A 75 -9.49 13.33 0.41
C GLY A 75 -9.35 13.42 -1.11
N ASP A 76 -8.24 12.99 -1.70
CA ASP A 76 -8.00 13.06 -3.14
C ASP A 76 -9.07 12.32 -3.96
N VAL A 77 -9.85 13.08 -4.71
CA VAL A 77 -10.97 12.55 -5.51
C VAL A 77 -10.52 11.94 -6.83
N GLU A 78 -9.41 12.43 -7.39
CA GLU A 78 -8.87 11.95 -8.65
C GLU A 78 -8.20 10.57 -8.47
N PHE A 79 -7.56 10.35 -7.33
CA PHE A 79 -7.06 9.03 -6.96
C PHE A 79 -8.20 8.02 -6.80
N LEU A 80 -9.30 8.40 -6.13
CA LEU A 80 -10.47 7.53 -6.02
C LEU A 80 -11.10 7.26 -7.38
N ALA A 81 -11.14 8.24 -8.27
CA ALA A 81 -11.65 8.06 -9.64
C ALA A 81 -10.78 7.07 -10.42
N LEU A 82 -9.45 7.16 -10.29
CA LEU A 82 -8.53 6.19 -10.87
C LEU A 82 -8.79 4.79 -10.31
N LEU A 83 -8.90 4.62 -8.98
CA LEU A 83 -9.13 3.31 -8.37
C LEU A 83 -10.45 2.65 -8.84
N ARG A 84 -11.54 3.41 -8.97
CA ARG A 84 -12.81 2.90 -9.54
C ARG A 84 -12.64 2.39 -10.97
N ALA A 85 -11.93 3.16 -11.79
CA ALA A 85 -11.68 2.76 -13.17
C ALA A 85 -10.78 1.51 -13.23
N LEU A 86 -9.76 1.43 -12.37
CA LEU A 86 -8.90 0.26 -12.23
C LEU A 86 -9.67 -0.96 -11.71
N ARG A 87 -10.57 -0.79 -10.73
CA ARG A 87 -11.42 -1.88 -10.26
C ARG A 87 -12.22 -2.52 -11.40
N THR A 88 -12.76 -1.69 -12.29
CA THR A 88 -13.46 -2.17 -13.48
C THR A 88 -12.50 -2.87 -14.45
N ALA A 89 -11.29 -2.33 -14.65
CA ALA A 89 -10.31 -2.88 -15.58
C ALA A 89 -9.72 -4.22 -15.10
N VAL A 90 -9.49 -4.34 -13.79
CA VAL A 90 -8.93 -5.55 -13.16
C VAL A 90 -9.98 -6.68 -13.03
N GLY A 91 -11.27 -6.34 -13.02
CA GLY A 91 -12.37 -7.32 -12.97
C GLY A 91 -12.31 -8.19 -11.71
N ASN A 92 -12.12 -9.49 -11.86
CA ASN A 92 -12.01 -10.44 -10.74
C ASN A 92 -10.59 -10.56 -10.18
N GLY A 93 -9.61 -9.84 -10.74
CA GLY A 93 -8.24 -9.80 -10.23
C GLY A 93 -8.12 -8.95 -8.96
N ILE A 94 -6.96 -8.99 -8.34
CA ILE A 94 -6.65 -8.29 -7.09
C ILE A 94 -6.25 -6.84 -7.41
N LEU A 95 -6.98 -5.88 -6.85
CA LEU A 95 -6.56 -4.48 -6.81
C LEU A 95 -5.93 -4.20 -5.44
N SER A 96 -4.60 -4.18 -5.40
CA SER A 96 -3.80 -3.85 -4.22
C SER A 96 -3.35 -2.40 -4.29
N VAL A 97 -3.37 -1.68 -3.17
CA VAL A 97 -3.07 -0.25 -3.12
C VAL A 97 -2.10 0.06 -1.98
N SER A 98 -1.01 0.77 -2.27
CA SER A 98 -0.17 1.38 -1.25
C SER A 98 -0.95 2.47 -0.51
N ALA A 99 -0.96 2.38 0.80
CA ALA A 99 -1.60 3.35 1.68
C ALA A 99 -0.56 4.03 2.57
N THR A 100 -0.74 5.32 2.81
CA THR A 100 0.13 6.05 3.73
C THR A 100 0.08 5.40 5.12
N ARG A 101 1.11 5.60 5.92
CA ARG A 101 1.08 5.16 7.32
C ARG A 101 0.05 5.96 8.13
N PRO A 102 -0.61 5.37 9.13
CA PRO A 102 -1.46 6.12 10.04
C PRO A 102 -0.62 7.08 10.88
N GLY A 103 -1.18 8.23 11.21
CA GLY A 103 -0.51 9.20 12.10
C GLY A 103 -0.10 8.53 13.41
N PRO A 104 1.07 8.88 13.99
CA PRO A 104 1.55 8.24 15.20
C PRO A 104 0.55 8.46 16.33
N PHE A 105 0.04 7.34 16.86
CA PHE A 105 -0.92 7.30 17.97
C PHE A 105 -2.19 8.14 17.78
N GLY A 106 -2.62 8.35 16.52
CA GLY A 106 -3.81 9.13 16.20
C GLY A 106 -3.62 10.65 16.24
N LEU A 107 -2.40 11.12 16.42
CA LEU A 107 -2.10 12.55 16.41
C LEU A 107 -1.97 13.07 14.97
N PRO A 108 -2.57 14.21 14.63
CA PRO A 108 -2.50 14.78 13.28
C PRO A 108 -1.18 15.56 13.09
N PHE A 109 -0.07 14.83 12.83
CA PHE A 109 1.26 15.47 12.72
C PHE A 109 1.57 16.10 11.36
N ALA A 110 0.85 15.79 10.33
CA ALA A 110 1.03 16.42 9.02
C ALA A 110 -0.27 16.30 8.24
N PRO A 111 -1.13 17.31 8.25
CA PRO A 111 -2.51 17.21 7.79
C PRO A 111 -2.66 16.76 6.33
N ASN A 112 -1.64 16.95 5.49
CA ASN A 112 -1.77 16.65 4.06
C ASN A 112 -1.05 15.38 3.60
N PHE A 113 -0.32 14.67 4.48
CA PHE A 113 0.39 13.43 4.13
C PHE A 113 -0.23 12.17 4.73
N LEU A 114 -1.07 12.34 5.74
CA LEU A 114 -1.69 11.23 6.44
C LEU A 114 -3.16 11.18 6.11
N TRP A 115 -3.62 10.03 5.70
CA TRP A 115 -5.04 9.84 5.39
C TRP A 115 -5.88 9.82 6.67
N SER A 116 -7.02 10.48 6.59
CA SER A 116 -8.06 10.38 7.61
C SER A 116 -8.68 8.98 7.61
N PRO A 117 -9.25 8.53 8.73
CA PRO A 117 -10.01 7.29 8.77
C PRO A 117 -11.07 7.19 7.66
N GLY A 118 -11.77 8.29 7.38
CA GLY A 118 -12.76 8.35 6.31
C GLY A 118 -12.17 8.12 4.92
N TYR A 119 -10.95 8.59 4.67
CA TYR A 119 -10.30 8.39 3.38
C TYR A 119 -9.78 6.96 3.21
N TYR A 120 -9.18 6.38 4.25
CA TYR A 120 -8.85 4.95 4.24
C TYR A 120 -10.07 4.09 3.90
N GLY A 121 -11.24 4.39 4.49
CA GLY A 121 -12.48 3.66 4.19
C GLY A 121 -12.92 3.80 2.74
N ARG A 122 -12.78 5.00 2.16
CA ARG A 122 -13.11 5.23 0.74
C ARG A 122 -12.17 4.48 -0.20
N VAL A 123 -10.87 4.49 0.06
CA VAL A 123 -9.88 3.73 -0.72
C VAL A 123 -10.12 2.23 -0.57
N ALA A 124 -10.37 1.76 0.66
CA ALA A 124 -10.67 0.36 0.94
C ALA A 124 -11.96 -0.15 0.27
N ALA A 125 -12.92 0.72 0.00
CA ALA A 125 -14.13 0.34 -0.72
C ALA A 125 -13.88 0.01 -2.20
N GLU A 126 -12.81 0.56 -2.78
CA GLU A 126 -12.44 0.33 -4.18
C GLU A 126 -11.37 -0.76 -4.35
N ALA A 127 -10.62 -1.11 -3.30
CA ALA A 127 -9.51 -2.05 -3.32
C ALA A 127 -9.86 -3.40 -2.67
N ASP A 128 -9.12 -4.45 -3.01
CA ASP A 128 -9.17 -5.74 -2.33
C ASP A 128 -8.12 -5.82 -1.22
N GLN A 129 -7.05 -5.02 -1.33
CA GLN A 129 -5.92 -5.06 -0.41
C GLN A 129 -5.31 -3.66 -0.22
N LEU A 130 -5.06 -3.27 1.02
CA LEU A 130 -4.29 -2.09 1.38
C LEU A 130 -2.95 -2.50 1.97
N VAL A 131 -1.86 -2.01 1.39
CA VAL A 131 -0.50 -2.16 1.90
C VAL A 131 -0.11 -0.88 2.63
N VAL A 132 -0.19 -0.88 3.93
CA VAL A 132 0.12 0.29 4.77
C VAL A 132 1.63 0.42 4.92
N MET A 133 2.22 1.48 4.41
CA MET A 133 3.67 1.74 4.43
C MET A 133 4.12 2.16 5.84
N ALA A 134 4.33 1.19 6.76
CA ALA A 134 4.66 1.47 8.16
C ALA A 134 6.18 1.56 8.42
N TYR A 135 6.88 2.22 7.52
CA TYR A 135 8.32 2.48 7.54
C TYR A 135 8.61 3.96 7.26
N ASP A 136 9.88 4.35 7.29
CA ASP A 136 10.35 5.74 7.17
C ASP A 136 9.66 6.68 8.17
N THR A 137 9.56 6.20 9.41
CA THR A 137 8.78 6.88 10.46
C THR A 137 9.58 7.94 11.19
N ALA A 138 10.89 8.01 11.02
CA ALA A 138 11.83 8.84 11.77
C ALA A 138 11.80 8.60 13.29
N LEU A 139 11.28 7.47 13.74
CA LEU A 139 11.23 7.16 15.17
C LEU A 139 12.64 6.87 15.71
N PRO A 140 12.98 7.43 16.90
CA PRO A 140 14.37 7.42 17.37
C PRO A 140 14.79 6.10 18.05
N THR A 141 13.85 5.23 18.43
CA THR A 141 14.19 4.01 19.18
C THR A 141 13.38 2.79 18.74
N PRO A 142 13.95 1.57 18.83
CA PRO A 142 13.25 0.32 18.57
C PRO A 142 11.95 0.16 19.36
N SER A 143 11.93 0.58 20.62
CA SER A 143 10.76 0.50 21.49
C SER A 143 9.60 1.36 20.97
N LEU A 144 9.88 2.58 20.50
CA LEU A 144 8.86 3.46 19.91
C LEU A 144 8.36 2.89 18.59
N TYR A 145 9.25 2.36 17.74
CA TYR A 145 8.86 1.74 16.49
C TYR A 145 7.98 0.51 16.71
N ARG A 146 8.35 -0.40 17.63
CA ARG A 146 7.50 -1.55 18.00
C ARG A 146 6.11 -1.13 18.49
N ARG A 147 6.04 -0.09 19.33
CA ARG A 147 4.76 0.46 19.81
C ARG A 147 3.94 1.07 18.68
N TYR A 148 4.60 1.74 17.76
CA TYR A 148 3.96 2.31 16.58
C TYR A 148 3.40 1.21 15.67
N LEU A 149 4.16 0.16 15.36
CA LEU A 149 3.68 -0.99 14.56
C LEU A 149 2.51 -1.69 15.24
N ALA A 150 2.55 -1.85 16.57
CA ALA A 150 1.42 -2.40 17.33
C ALA A 150 0.16 -1.53 17.19
N TYR A 151 0.32 -0.22 17.26
CA TYR A 151 -0.77 0.72 17.03
C TYR A 151 -1.28 0.66 15.60
N ALA A 152 -0.41 0.73 14.59
CA ALA A 152 -0.77 0.73 13.18
C ALA A 152 -1.55 -0.55 12.81
N ALA A 153 -1.04 -1.72 13.17
CA ALA A 153 -1.70 -2.99 12.90
C ALA A 153 -3.09 -3.06 13.52
N ARG A 154 -3.19 -2.74 14.82
CA ARG A 154 -4.47 -2.78 15.55
C ARG A 154 -5.49 -1.77 15.00
N SER A 155 -5.02 -0.54 14.74
CA SER A 155 -5.87 0.54 14.27
C SER A 155 -6.41 0.25 12.87
N MET A 156 -5.54 -0.15 11.94
CA MET A 156 -5.92 -0.42 10.56
C MET A 156 -6.80 -1.66 10.44
N THR A 157 -6.49 -2.76 11.15
CA THR A 157 -7.33 -3.95 11.16
C THR A 157 -8.74 -3.63 11.62
N ARG A 158 -8.89 -2.99 12.80
CA ARG A 158 -10.21 -2.61 13.33
C ARG A 158 -10.96 -1.61 12.46
N HIS A 159 -10.23 -0.69 11.81
CA HIS A 159 -10.86 0.29 10.94
C HIS A 159 -11.43 -0.38 9.68
N LEU A 160 -10.65 -1.25 9.05
CA LEU A 160 -11.05 -1.93 7.82
C LEU A 160 -12.07 -3.05 8.04
N GLU A 161 -12.12 -3.67 9.23
CA GLU A 161 -13.21 -4.58 9.61
C GLU A 161 -14.60 -3.92 9.45
N ARG A 162 -14.68 -2.63 9.71
CA ARG A 162 -15.94 -1.86 9.58
C ARG A 162 -16.27 -1.48 8.14
N SER A 163 -15.28 -1.32 7.29
CA SER A 163 -15.46 -0.98 5.88
C SER A 163 -15.67 -2.21 4.97
N GLY A 164 -15.41 -3.41 5.47
CA GLY A 164 -15.97 -4.69 5.01
C GLY A 164 -15.36 -5.31 3.76
N ARG A 165 -14.46 -4.66 3.01
CA ARG A 165 -13.96 -5.21 1.75
C ARG A 165 -12.47 -5.49 1.75
N ALA A 166 -11.64 -4.48 1.95
CA ALA A 166 -10.21 -4.62 1.78
C ALA A 166 -9.55 -5.36 2.96
N ARG A 167 -8.57 -6.20 2.63
CA ARG A 167 -7.63 -6.78 3.59
C ARG A 167 -6.45 -5.84 3.80
N VAL A 168 -5.79 -5.93 4.95
CA VAL A 168 -4.62 -5.11 5.26
C VAL A 168 -3.35 -5.93 5.32
N LEU A 169 -2.33 -5.45 4.62
CA LEU A 169 -0.94 -5.81 4.81
C LEU A 169 -0.21 -4.64 5.47
N ILE A 170 0.70 -4.95 6.38
CA ILE A 170 1.59 -3.92 6.94
C ILE A 170 2.94 -4.05 6.25
N GLY A 171 3.33 -2.98 5.55
CA GLY A 171 4.63 -2.83 4.92
C GLY A 171 5.72 -2.66 5.96
N ILE A 172 6.76 -3.47 5.88
CA ILE A 172 7.93 -3.41 6.76
C ILE A 172 9.20 -3.32 5.92
N PRO A 173 10.21 -2.53 6.35
CA PRO A 173 11.43 -2.34 5.59
C PRO A 173 12.36 -3.54 5.74
N THR A 174 13.06 -3.88 4.65
CA THR A 174 14.12 -4.90 4.63
C THR A 174 15.44 -4.35 4.09
N TYR A 175 15.54 -3.04 3.93
CA TYR A 175 16.73 -2.34 3.46
C TYR A 175 17.55 -1.79 4.64
N ASP A 176 18.87 -1.70 4.44
CA ASP A 176 19.84 -1.26 5.46
C ASP A 176 20.20 0.24 5.35
N GLY A 177 19.55 0.96 4.44
CA GLY A 177 19.76 2.39 4.25
C GLY A 177 19.51 3.17 5.54
N THR A 178 20.31 4.21 5.78
CA THR A 178 20.11 5.13 6.91
C THR A 178 19.96 6.54 6.36
N GLY A 179 18.86 7.20 6.71
CA GLY A 179 18.54 8.54 6.26
C GLY A 179 17.79 9.34 7.33
N LEU A 180 17.32 10.53 6.98
CA LEU A 180 16.57 11.38 7.89
C LEU A 180 15.27 10.73 8.39
N MET A 181 14.64 9.91 7.56
CA MET A 181 13.36 9.28 7.87
C MET A 181 13.48 7.81 8.25
N HIS A 182 14.60 7.16 7.94
CA HIS A 182 14.83 5.74 8.18
C HIS A 182 16.10 5.51 8.98
N ARG A 183 16.03 4.56 9.93
CA ARG A 183 17.16 4.07 10.72
C ARG A 183 17.09 2.55 10.79
N ALA A 184 17.99 1.86 10.11
CA ALA A 184 18.00 0.41 10.03
C ALA A 184 18.15 -0.29 11.41
N ASP A 185 18.82 0.34 12.38
CA ASP A 185 18.91 -0.15 13.75
C ASP A 185 17.58 -0.08 14.53
N VAL A 186 16.64 0.72 14.06
CA VAL A 186 15.29 0.92 14.63
C VAL A 186 14.22 0.26 13.80
N GLU A 187 14.19 0.57 12.51
CA GLU A 187 13.17 0.14 11.55
C GLU A 187 13.70 -1.07 10.76
N ASN A 188 13.50 -2.25 11.30
CA ASN A 188 13.92 -3.52 10.70
C ASN A 188 12.85 -4.59 10.90
N PRO A 189 12.94 -5.73 10.19
CA PRO A 189 11.93 -6.79 10.27
C PRO A 189 11.72 -7.33 11.68
N GLU A 190 12.78 -7.47 12.49
CA GLU A 190 12.67 -7.99 13.85
C GLU A 190 11.81 -7.07 14.73
N ASN A 191 12.12 -5.78 14.75
CA ASN A 191 11.36 -4.80 15.52
C ASN A 191 9.93 -4.65 15.01
N ALA A 192 9.74 -4.69 13.67
CA ALA A 192 8.43 -4.63 13.05
C ALA A 192 7.57 -5.82 13.47
N LEU A 193 8.06 -7.05 13.31
CA LEU A 193 7.32 -8.26 13.66
C LEU A 193 6.98 -8.32 15.14
N ALA A 194 7.92 -7.94 16.03
CA ALA A 194 7.64 -7.85 17.47
C ALA A 194 6.48 -6.88 17.77
N GLY A 195 6.45 -5.74 17.12
CA GLY A 195 5.37 -4.77 17.22
C GLY A 195 4.04 -5.31 16.70
N LEU A 196 4.04 -5.91 15.52
CA LEU A 196 2.84 -6.48 14.90
C LEU A 196 2.22 -7.59 15.77
N VAL A 197 3.02 -8.54 16.26
CA VAL A 197 2.56 -9.59 17.15
C VAL A 197 1.92 -9.02 18.42
N ALA A 198 2.53 -8.00 19.02
CA ALA A 198 1.97 -7.33 20.20
C ALA A 198 0.66 -6.59 19.88
N GLY A 199 0.57 -5.97 18.71
CA GLY A 199 -0.61 -5.20 18.26
C GLY A 199 -1.83 -6.09 17.95
N LEU A 200 -1.58 -7.24 17.39
CA LEU A 200 -2.63 -8.16 16.94
C LEU A 200 -3.16 -9.09 18.05
N ARG A 201 -2.48 -9.16 19.20
CA ARG A 201 -2.99 -9.92 20.35
C ARG A 201 -4.35 -9.37 20.79
N GLY A 202 -5.37 -10.25 20.80
CA GLY A 202 -6.73 -9.89 21.19
C GLY A 202 -7.50 -9.00 20.19
N VAL A 203 -6.93 -8.75 19.02
CA VAL A 203 -7.71 -8.27 17.89
C VAL A 203 -8.35 -9.50 17.28
N GLY A 204 -9.67 -9.62 17.39
CA GLY A 204 -10.44 -10.67 16.72
C GLY A 204 -10.31 -10.45 15.21
N GLY A 205 -9.27 -11.04 14.64
CA GLY A 205 -8.96 -10.81 13.23
C GLY A 205 -9.81 -11.69 12.34
N GLY A 206 -11.07 -11.36 12.12
CA GLY A 206 -11.97 -12.03 11.18
C GLY A 206 -11.51 -12.02 9.72
N GLY A 207 -10.21 -12.14 9.47
CA GLY A 207 -9.64 -12.21 8.13
C GLY A 207 -9.27 -10.85 7.50
N THR A 208 -9.40 -9.73 8.22
CA THR A 208 -9.03 -8.41 7.70
C THR A 208 -7.51 -8.21 7.65
N PHE A 209 -6.77 -8.63 8.67
CA PHE A 209 -5.32 -8.66 8.61
C PHE A 209 -4.84 -9.86 7.80
N GLU A 210 -4.18 -9.60 6.69
CA GLU A 210 -3.71 -10.63 5.76
C GLU A 210 -2.24 -11.02 6.01
N GLY A 211 -1.43 -10.10 6.48
CA GLY A 211 0.00 -10.35 6.71
C GLY A 211 0.88 -9.12 6.60
N VAL A 212 2.11 -9.34 6.19
CA VAL A 212 3.11 -8.28 5.98
C VAL A 212 3.52 -8.21 4.52
N ALA A 213 3.88 -7.01 4.08
CA ALA A 213 4.57 -6.77 2.82
C ALA A 213 6.03 -6.39 3.12
N LEU A 214 6.98 -7.14 2.55
CA LEU A 214 8.40 -6.81 2.66
C LEU A 214 8.74 -5.77 1.58
N TYR A 215 9.27 -4.65 2.02
CA TYR A 215 9.74 -3.60 1.12
C TYR A 215 11.28 -3.64 1.08
N ALA A 216 11.81 -3.86 -0.13
CA ALA A 216 13.24 -3.84 -0.42
C ALA A 216 13.51 -2.77 -1.48
N GLU A 217 14.63 -2.04 -1.36
CA GLU A 217 15.15 -1.13 -2.38
C GLU A 217 16.01 -1.86 -3.40
#